data_0d11e79818c7079a0629a1e2e909c65f
#
_entry.id   0d11e79818c7079a0629a1e2e909c65f
#
_cell.length_a   1.000
_cell.length_b   1.000
_cell.length_c   1.000
_cell.angle_alpha   90.00
_cell.angle_beta   90.00
_cell.angle_gamma   90.00
#
_symmetry.space_group_name_H-M   'P 1'
#
loop_
_entity.id
_entity.type
_entity.pdbx_description
1 polymer ?
#
loop_
_entity_poly.entity_id
_entity_poly.type
_entity_poly.pdbx_seq_one_letter_code
_entity_poly.pdbx_strand_id
1 'polypeptide(L)'
;MSSQLTVYKASAGSGKTFTLAREYMTLVIANPASYRTILAVTFTNKATEEMKMRILGKLYEIAHGLPEANDYVNQIQQALPYLSSKQIQKNAESALHLLIHNYNYFRVMTIDTFFQSVLRNLARELDLTANLRIELLSLIHISEPTR
;
A
#
# COMPACT_ATOMS: atom_id res chain seq x y z
N MET A 1 12.12 -15.51 -6.19
CA MET A 1 10.83 -14.86 -5.86
C MET A 1 10.34 -14.05 -7.04
N SER A 2 9.21 -14.40 -7.59
CA SER A 2 8.60 -13.58 -8.64
C SER A 2 7.99 -12.33 -7.99
N SER A 3 8.52 -11.17 -8.30
CA SER A 3 7.88 -9.92 -7.93
C SER A 3 6.66 -9.73 -8.82
N GLN A 4 5.50 -9.60 -8.22
CA GLN A 4 4.25 -9.41 -8.95
C GLN A 4 3.91 -7.92 -8.95
N LEU A 5 3.82 -7.34 -10.14
CA LEU A 5 3.32 -5.98 -10.33
C LEU A 5 1.86 -6.04 -10.74
N THR A 6 1.00 -5.48 -9.91
CA THR A 6 -0.42 -5.34 -10.22
C THR A 6 -0.73 -3.86 -10.39
N VAL A 7 -1.26 -3.48 -11.56
CA VAL A 7 -1.57 -2.09 -11.87
C VAL A 7 -3.08 -1.91 -11.98
N TYR A 8 -3.61 -1.01 -11.16
CA TYR A 8 -5.03 -0.63 -11.22
C TYR A 8 -5.13 0.76 -11.82
N LYS A 9 -5.66 0.83 -13.03
CA LYS A 9 -5.99 2.10 -13.65
C LYS A 9 -7.37 2.52 -13.22
N ALA A 10 -7.47 3.71 -12.72
CA ALA A 10 -8.78 4.20 -12.41
C ALA A 10 -8.82 5.71 -12.27
N SER A 11 -9.92 6.36 -12.66
CA SER A 11 -10.17 7.79 -12.50
C SER A 11 -10.52 8.15 -11.05
N ALA A 12 -10.22 9.34 -10.61
CA ALA A 12 -10.40 9.73 -9.21
C ALA A 12 -11.81 9.43 -8.68
N GLY A 13 -11.89 8.90 -7.49
CA GLY A 13 -13.02 9.06 -6.62
C GLY A 13 -13.96 7.90 -6.34
N SER A 14 -13.81 6.71 -6.89
CA SER A 14 -14.71 5.63 -6.46
C SER A 14 -14.04 4.28 -6.51
N GLY A 15 -14.56 3.25 -6.07
CA GLY A 15 -14.13 1.85 -6.18
C GLY A 15 -12.63 1.52 -6.13
N LYS A 16 -11.75 2.45 -6.48
CA LYS A 16 -10.32 2.21 -6.53
C LYS A 16 -9.63 2.13 -5.20
N THR A 17 -9.98 3.07 -4.33
CA THR A 17 -9.45 3.06 -2.98
C THR A 17 -9.88 1.78 -2.29
N PHE A 18 -11.13 1.36 -2.53
CA PHE A 18 -11.64 0.09 -2.05
C PHE A 18 -10.82 -1.08 -2.63
N THR A 19 -10.64 -1.11 -3.94
CA THR A 19 -9.92 -2.20 -4.63
C THR A 19 -8.48 -2.29 -4.17
N LEU A 20 -7.77 -1.16 -4.10
CA LEU A 20 -6.37 -1.13 -3.70
C LEU A 20 -6.22 -1.55 -2.22
N ALA A 21 -7.08 -1.05 -1.34
CA ALA A 21 -7.08 -1.43 0.06
C ALA A 21 -7.36 -2.93 0.22
N ARG A 22 -8.34 -3.46 -0.53
CA ARG A 22 -8.66 -4.89 -0.53
C ARG A 22 -7.44 -5.73 -0.96
N GLU A 23 -6.77 -5.35 -2.05
CA GLU A 23 -5.60 -6.06 -2.53
C GLU A 23 -4.47 -6.03 -1.49
N TYR A 24 -4.22 -4.88 -0.89
CA TYR A 24 -3.22 -4.76 0.16
C TYR A 24 -3.55 -5.68 1.34
N MET A 25 -4.79 -5.63 1.82
CA MET A 25 -5.23 -6.46 2.94
C MET A 25 -5.19 -7.94 2.61
N THR A 26 -5.55 -8.32 1.40
CA THR A 26 -5.47 -9.72 0.95
C THR A 26 -4.03 -10.23 1.06
N LEU A 27 -3.06 -9.43 0.63
CA LEU A 27 -1.64 -9.82 0.71
C LEU A 27 -1.15 -9.97 2.15
N VAL A 28 -1.47 -9.00 3.03
CA VAL A 28 -1.00 -9.08 4.42
C VAL A 28 -1.77 -10.12 5.25
N ILE A 29 -3.02 -10.41 4.90
CA ILE A 29 -3.79 -11.46 5.57
C ILE A 29 -3.31 -12.85 5.10
N ALA A 30 -2.96 -12.98 3.82
CA ALA A 30 -2.35 -14.22 3.31
C ALA A 30 -1.05 -14.55 4.05
N ASN A 31 -0.22 -13.54 4.30
CA ASN A 31 1.03 -13.68 5.03
C ASN A 31 1.36 -12.36 5.74
N PRO A 32 1.03 -12.21 7.04
CA PRO A 32 1.30 -10.98 7.77
C PRO A 32 2.78 -10.54 7.75
N ALA A 33 3.71 -11.49 7.74
CA ALA A 33 5.14 -11.19 7.69
C ALA A 33 5.56 -10.51 6.39
N SER A 34 4.76 -10.58 5.33
CA SER A 34 5.06 -9.97 4.02
C SER A 34 4.87 -8.45 3.99
N TYR A 35 4.39 -7.84 5.06
CA TYR A 35 4.09 -6.40 5.10
C TYR A 35 5.28 -5.53 4.65
N ARG A 36 6.51 -5.97 4.88
CA ARG A 36 7.73 -5.25 4.48
C ARG A 36 7.98 -5.23 2.98
N THR A 37 7.37 -6.15 2.25
CA THR A 37 7.60 -6.31 0.80
C THR A 37 6.46 -5.79 -0.06
N ILE A 38 5.42 -5.22 0.57
CA ILE A 38 4.27 -4.70 -0.13
C ILE A 38 4.39 -3.18 -0.25
N LEU A 39 4.16 -2.68 -1.45
CA LEU A 39 4.14 -1.26 -1.75
C LEU A 39 2.84 -0.92 -2.46
N ALA A 40 2.12 0.07 -1.96
CA ALA A 40 0.99 0.67 -2.63
C ALA A 40 1.33 2.10 -3.04
N VAL A 41 0.96 2.48 -4.26
CA VAL A 41 1.28 3.79 -4.82
C VAL A 41 -0.02 4.52 -5.16
N THR A 42 -0.11 5.77 -4.72
CA THR A 42 -1.25 6.66 -4.94
C THR A 42 -0.80 7.93 -5.66
N PHE A 43 -1.76 8.77 -6.09
CA PHE A 43 -1.42 10.02 -6.79
C PHE A 43 -1.21 11.21 -5.87
N THR A 44 -1.89 11.26 -4.73
CA THR A 44 -1.86 12.44 -3.84
C THR A 44 -1.54 12.04 -2.41
N ASN A 45 -0.99 12.98 -1.65
CA ASN A 45 -0.74 12.78 -0.23
C ASN A 45 -2.03 12.51 0.55
N LYS A 46 -3.12 13.17 0.16
CA LYS A 46 -4.44 12.94 0.76
C LYS A 46 -4.89 11.48 0.54
N ALA A 47 -4.76 10.99 -0.69
CA ALA A 47 -5.11 9.61 -1.02
C ALA A 47 -4.25 8.61 -0.24
N THR A 48 -2.97 8.93 -0.04
CA THR A 48 -2.06 8.11 0.76
C THR A 48 -2.54 7.98 2.20
N GLU A 49 -2.88 9.10 2.83
CA GLU A 49 -3.36 9.11 4.21
C GLU A 49 -4.71 8.40 4.36
N GLU A 50 -5.64 8.66 3.45
CA GLU A 50 -6.93 7.96 3.42
C GLU A 50 -6.76 6.45 3.27
N MET A 51 -5.83 6.03 2.40
CA MET A 51 -5.54 4.61 2.18
C MET A 51 -4.99 3.95 3.44
N LYS A 52 -4.00 4.58 4.09
CA LYS A 52 -3.42 4.06 5.33
C LYS A 52 -4.47 3.91 6.42
N MET A 53 -5.28 4.95 6.63
CA MET A 53 -6.34 4.93 7.64
C MET A 53 -7.38 3.87 7.34
N ARG A 54 -7.74 3.71 6.08
CA ARG A 54 -8.70 2.68 5.66
C ARG A 54 -8.16 1.28 5.91
N ILE A 55 -6.92 1.01 5.53
CA ILE A 55 -6.30 -0.30 5.74
C ILE A 55 -6.25 -0.63 7.23
N LEU A 56 -5.74 0.28 8.05
CA LEU A 56 -5.63 0.04 9.49
C LEU A 56 -7.02 -0.14 10.14
N GLY A 57 -7.96 0.71 9.79
CA GLY A 57 -9.32 0.63 10.31
C GLY A 57 -10.02 -0.67 9.92
N LYS A 58 -9.89 -1.08 8.66
CA LYS A 58 -10.51 -2.32 8.18
C LYS A 58 -9.83 -3.57 8.75
N LEU A 59 -8.52 -3.57 8.90
CA LEU A 59 -7.83 -4.67 9.59
C LEU A 59 -8.32 -4.82 11.03
N TYR A 60 -8.52 -3.71 11.73
CA TYR A 60 -9.09 -3.72 13.07
C TYR A 60 -10.50 -4.31 13.08
N GLU A 61 -11.36 -3.86 12.17
CA GLU A 61 -12.73 -4.36 12.07
C GLU A 61 -12.75 -5.86 11.75
N ILE A 62 -11.91 -6.31 10.84
CA ILE A 62 -11.80 -7.74 10.48
C ILE A 62 -11.32 -8.54 11.68
N ALA A 63 -10.28 -8.07 12.38
CA ALA A 63 -9.71 -8.76 13.54
C ALA A 63 -10.74 -8.95 14.66
N HIS A 64 -11.66 -8.01 14.79
CA HIS A 64 -12.70 -8.04 15.83
C HIS A 64 -14.06 -8.60 15.34
N GLY A 65 -14.10 -9.05 14.09
CA GLY A 65 -15.34 -9.64 13.52
C GLY A 65 -16.48 -8.66 13.37
N LEU A 66 -16.18 -7.37 13.15
CA LEU A 66 -17.21 -6.34 13.05
C LEU A 66 -17.90 -6.38 11.67
N PRO A 67 -19.24 -6.20 11.63
CA PRO A 67 -20.00 -6.32 10.38
C PRO A 67 -19.66 -5.24 9.34
N GLU A 68 -19.11 -4.11 9.76
CA GLU A 68 -18.71 -3.01 8.86
C GLU A 68 -17.64 -3.43 7.85
N ALA A 69 -16.91 -4.51 8.13
CA ALA A 69 -15.87 -5.03 7.24
C ALA A 69 -16.35 -6.19 6.35
N ASN A 70 -17.63 -6.58 6.42
CA ASN A 70 -18.11 -7.78 5.72
C ASN A 70 -17.87 -7.74 4.20
N ASP A 71 -17.99 -6.58 3.58
CA ASP A 71 -17.73 -6.45 2.13
C ASP A 71 -16.28 -6.83 1.80
N TYR A 72 -15.34 -6.38 2.61
CA TYR A 72 -13.92 -6.75 2.45
C TYR A 72 -13.69 -8.23 2.77
N VAL A 73 -14.24 -8.69 3.89
CA VAL A 73 -14.06 -10.09 4.34
C VAL A 73 -14.55 -11.07 3.29
N ASN A 74 -15.72 -10.84 2.69
CA ASN A 74 -16.26 -11.72 1.68
C ASN A 74 -15.34 -11.84 0.47
N GLN A 75 -14.80 -10.72 0.01
CA GLN A 75 -13.90 -10.72 -1.14
C GLN A 75 -12.54 -11.31 -0.80
N ILE A 76 -12.01 -11.03 0.39
CA ILE A 76 -10.76 -11.62 0.88
C ILE A 76 -10.91 -13.13 1.03
N GLN A 77 -12.05 -13.59 1.57
CA GLN A 77 -12.34 -15.02 1.70
C GLN A 77 -12.38 -15.71 0.34
N GLN A 78 -12.96 -15.06 -0.68
CA GLN A 78 -12.97 -15.60 -2.04
C GLN A 78 -11.56 -15.69 -2.62
N ALA A 79 -10.70 -14.71 -2.34
CA ALA A 79 -9.32 -14.70 -2.82
C ALA A 79 -8.44 -15.68 -2.05
N LEU A 80 -8.76 -15.98 -0.80
CA LEU A 80 -8.01 -16.85 0.09
C LEU A 80 -8.89 -17.99 0.60
N PRO A 81 -9.37 -18.89 -0.28
CA PRO A 81 -10.32 -19.93 0.11
C PRO A 81 -9.72 -20.97 1.05
N TYR A 82 -8.41 -21.04 1.13
CA TYR A 82 -7.69 -21.98 2.01
C TYR A 82 -7.62 -21.49 3.46
N LEU A 83 -8.00 -20.23 3.75
CA LEU A 83 -8.04 -19.70 5.11
C LEU A 83 -9.46 -19.75 5.66
N SER A 84 -9.59 -20.21 6.90
CA SER A 84 -10.86 -20.15 7.61
C SER A 84 -11.14 -18.71 8.08
N SER A 85 -12.40 -18.42 8.43
CA SER A 85 -12.76 -17.12 8.99
C SER A 85 -11.94 -16.75 10.21
N LYS A 86 -11.65 -17.72 11.07
CA LYS A 86 -10.82 -17.51 12.27
C LYS A 86 -9.38 -17.18 11.90
N GLN A 87 -8.84 -17.83 10.88
CA GLN A 87 -7.48 -17.56 10.40
C GLN A 87 -7.38 -16.18 9.78
N ILE A 88 -8.39 -15.76 9.04
CA ILE A 88 -8.48 -14.40 8.47
C ILE A 88 -8.48 -13.37 9.59
N GLN A 89 -9.30 -13.56 10.63
CA GLN A 89 -9.34 -12.67 11.79
C GLN A 89 -7.99 -12.61 12.51
N LYS A 90 -7.39 -13.76 12.76
CA LYS A 90 -6.09 -13.86 13.44
C LYS A 90 -4.98 -13.21 12.63
N ASN A 91 -4.95 -13.46 11.33
CA ASN A 91 -3.96 -12.88 10.43
C ASN A 91 -4.14 -11.36 10.29
N ALA A 92 -5.39 -10.88 10.27
CA ALA A 92 -5.68 -9.44 10.26
C ALA A 92 -5.17 -8.78 11.54
N GLU A 93 -5.36 -9.40 12.69
CA GLU A 93 -4.82 -8.91 13.96
C GLU A 93 -3.29 -8.85 13.94
N SER A 94 -2.65 -9.90 13.47
CA SER A 94 -1.18 -9.96 13.33
C SER A 94 -0.67 -8.89 12.39
N ALA A 95 -1.31 -8.70 11.23
CA ALA A 95 -0.94 -7.69 10.25
C ALA A 95 -1.09 -6.28 10.84
N LEU A 96 -2.19 -6.02 11.51
CA LEU A 96 -2.44 -4.74 12.17
C LEU A 96 -1.35 -4.42 13.20
N HIS A 97 -1.03 -5.40 14.04
CA HIS A 97 0.02 -5.27 15.05
C HIS A 97 1.38 -4.95 14.42
N LEU A 98 1.76 -5.68 13.38
CA LEU A 98 3.02 -5.46 12.67
C LEU A 98 3.09 -4.09 12.02
N LEU A 99 2.01 -3.65 11.37
CA LEU A 99 1.96 -2.35 10.71
C LEU A 99 2.03 -1.19 11.71
N ILE A 100 1.37 -1.31 12.85
CA ILE A 100 1.40 -0.26 13.87
C ILE A 100 2.78 -0.19 14.54
N HIS A 101 3.35 -1.32 14.90
CA HIS A 101 4.65 -1.37 15.58
C HIS A 101 5.82 -1.05 14.66
N ASN A 102 5.66 -1.26 13.36
CA ASN A 102 6.69 -1.02 12.35
C ASN A 102 6.16 -0.08 11.26
N TYR A 103 5.57 1.03 11.67
CA TYR A 103 4.87 1.96 10.79
C TYR A 103 5.74 2.46 9.63
N ASN A 104 7.07 2.57 9.84
CA ASN A 104 8.01 2.95 8.80
C ASN A 104 8.04 2.00 7.61
N TYR A 105 7.62 0.74 7.82
CA TYR A 105 7.53 -0.27 6.76
C TYR A 105 6.13 -0.39 6.17
N PHE A 106 5.20 0.41 6.66
CA PHE A 106 3.87 0.52 6.05
C PHE A 106 3.97 1.45 4.84
N ARG A 107 4.29 0.86 3.69
CA ARG A 107 4.67 1.60 2.48
C ARG A 107 3.45 1.87 1.61
N VAL A 108 2.76 2.94 1.90
CA VAL A 108 1.79 3.56 1.01
C VAL A 108 2.32 4.96 0.73
N MET A 109 2.61 5.27 -0.52
CA MET A 109 3.25 6.53 -0.88
C MET A 109 2.73 7.05 -2.21
N THR A 110 2.97 8.33 -2.48
CA THR A 110 2.65 8.90 -3.78
C THR A 110 3.61 8.40 -4.85
N ILE A 111 3.16 8.48 -6.12
CA ILE A 111 4.00 8.12 -7.26
C ILE A 111 5.27 8.99 -7.31
N ASP A 112 5.14 10.27 -6.95
CA ASP A 112 6.29 11.19 -6.90
C ASP A 112 7.31 10.75 -5.84
N THR A 113 6.86 10.42 -4.65
CA THR A 113 7.73 9.92 -3.57
C THR A 113 8.41 8.62 -3.97
N PHE A 114 7.66 7.71 -4.59
CA PHE A 114 8.22 6.45 -5.09
C PHE A 114 9.31 6.71 -6.14
N PHE A 115 9.02 7.59 -7.11
CA PHE A 115 9.97 7.94 -8.17
C PHE A 115 11.24 8.56 -7.61
N GLN A 116 11.10 9.50 -6.67
CA GLN A 116 12.25 10.11 -5.99
C GLN A 116 13.09 9.07 -5.26
N SER A 117 12.46 8.11 -4.62
CA SER A 117 13.15 7.02 -3.94
C SER A 117 13.96 6.15 -4.91
N VAL A 118 13.38 5.79 -6.05
CA VAL A 118 14.05 5.01 -7.09
C VAL A 118 15.23 5.80 -7.67
N LEU A 119 15.02 7.07 -8.00
CA LEU A 119 16.08 7.92 -8.56
C LEU A 119 17.21 8.12 -7.56
N ARG A 120 16.89 8.28 -6.29
CA ARG A 120 17.88 8.43 -5.22
C ARG A 120 18.75 7.17 -5.07
N ASN A 121 18.12 6.00 -5.11
CA ASN A 121 18.82 4.73 -5.03
C ASN A 121 19.71 4.51 -6.28
N LEU A 122 19.18 4.84 -7.46
CA LEU A 122 19.93 4.74 -8.71
C LEU A 122 21.14 5.69 -8.72
N ALA A 123 20.93 6.93 -8.28
CA ALA A 123 22.01 7.91 -8.17
C ALA A 123 23.12 7.44 -7.22
N ARG A 124 22.73 6.81 -6.12
CA ARG A 124 23.67 6.27 -5.13
C ARG A 124 24.47 5.10 -5.72
N GLU A 125 23.83 4.21 -6.45
CA GLU A 125 24.49 3.06 -7.09
C GLU A 125 25.44 3.48 -8.19
N LEU A 126 25.11 4.55 -8.91
CA LEU A 126 25.92 5.07 -10.00
C LEU A 126 26.92 6.15 -9.54
N ASP A 127 27.02 6.40 -8.24
CA ASP A 127 27.90 7.41 -7.66
C ASP A 127 27.71 8.80 -8.28
N LEU A 128 26.48 9.16 -8.56
CA LEU A 128 26.13 10.44 -9.18
C LEU A 128 26.16 11.59 -8.18
N THR A 129 26.49 12.78 -8.70
CA THR A 129 26.68 13.98 -7.88
C THR A 129 25.36 14.62 -7.43
N ALA A 130 25.45 15.50 -6.42
CA ALA A 130 24.29 16.24 -5.90
C ALA A 130 23.60 17.12 -6.97
N ASN A 131 24.34 17.61 -7.95
CA ASN A 131 23.80 18.46 -9.02
C ASN A 131 22.76 17.70 -9.87
N LEU A 132 23.07 16.47 -10.25
CA LEU A 132 22.12 15.64 -11.01
C LEU A 132 20.84 15.41 -10.21
N ARG A 133 20.96 15.25 -8.91
CA ARG A 133 19.83 15.07 -8.01
C ARG A 133 18.87 16.26 -8.04
N ILE A 134 19.41 17.48 -8.06
CA ILE A 134 18.62 18.72 -8.17
C ILE A 134 17.88 18.78 -9.50
N GLU A 135 18.57 18.46 -10.60
CA GLU A 135 17.97 18.44 -11.93
C GLU A 135 16.82 17.44 -12.04
N LEU A 136 16.99 16.24 -11.49
CA LEU A 136 15.93 15.22 -11.48
C LEU A 136 14.71 15.69 -10.68
N LEU A 137 14.91 16.33 -9.55
CA LEU A 137 13.83 16.89 -8.76
C LEU A 137 13.10 18.01 -9.49
N SER A 138 13.83 18.85 -10.25
CA SER A 138 13.24 19.89 -11.09
C SER A 138 12.36 19.30 -12.18
N LEU A 139 12.80 18.23 -12.84
CA LEU A 139 12.01 17.54 -13.86
C LEU A 139 10.73 16.92 -13.28
N ILE A 140 10.81 16.34 -12.10
CA ILE A 140 9.64 15.81 -11.41
C ILE A 140 8.64 16.92 -11.09
N HIS A 141 9.10 18.08 -10.66
CA HIS A 141 8.26 19.24 -10.37
C HIS A 141 7.55 19.78 -11.61
N ILE A 142 8.23 19.79 -12.78
CA ILE A 142 7.65 20.21 -14.05
C ILE A 142 6.54 19.26 -14.50
N SER A 143 6.63 17.98 -14.18
CA SER A 143 5.66 16.97 -14.58
C SER A 143 4.41 16.92 -13.69
N GLU A 144 4.39 17.62 -12.57
CA GLU A 144 3.19 17.73 -11.74
C GLU A 144 2.12 18.52 -12.46
N PRO A 145 0.87 17.99 -12.52
CA PRO A 145 -0.22 18.75 -13.12
C PRO A 145 -0.48 20.00 -12.30
N THR A 146 -0.29 21.15 -12.92
CA THR A 146 -0.66 22.44 -12.35
C THR A 146 -2.17 22.50 -12.21
N ARG A 147 -2.63 22.75 -11.01
CA ARG A 147 -4.06 23.02 -10.80
C ARG A 147 -4.46 24.34 -11.41
#